data_8a2ce34970675ff0ddf1f6d28688967c
#
_entry.id   8a2ce34970675ff0ddf1f6d28688967c
#
_cell.length_a   1.000
_cell.length_b   1.000
_cell.length_c   1.000
_cell.angle_alpha   90.00
_cell.angle_beta   90.00
_cell.angle_gamma   90.00
#
_symmetry.space_group_name_H-M   'P 1'
#
loop_
_entity.id
_entity.type
_entity.pdbx_description
1 polymer ?
#
loop_
_entity_poly.entity_id
_entity_poly.type
_entity_poly.pdbx_seq_one_letter_code
_entity_poly.pdbx_strand_id
1 'polypeptide(L)'
;IRDSRYLYLYDLKITGAYRRHGIGGLLIDAGMKIARETGLIGVYTIVQDNNLAAARFYLKSGFAIGGLNTRVYDGTSQADKHDIYLYKPL
;
A
#
# COMPACT_ATOMS: atom_id res chain seq x y z
N ILE A 1 5.17 8.63 -8.65
CA ILE A 1 6.50 8.07 -8.94
C ILE A 1 6.55 6.66 -8.36
N ARG A 2 6.91 5.72 -9.20
CA ARG A 2 7.04 4.33 -8.78
C ARG A 2 8.47 4.04 -8.35
N ASP A 3 8.61 3.28 -7.28
CA ASP A 3 9.90 2.81 -6.84
C ASP A 3 10.17 1.44 -7.47
N SER A 4 11.09 1.38 -8.44
CA SER A 4 11.38 0.15 -9.18
C SER A 4 12.05 -0.93 -8.35
N ARG A 5 12.49 -0.65 -7.13
CA ARG A 5 13.09 -1.62 -6.21
C ARG A 5 12.06 -2.39 -5.41
N TYR A 6 10.80 -1.93 -5.41
CA TYR A 6 9.71 -2.52 -4.65
C TYR A 6 8.62 -3.00 -5.59
N LEU A 7 7.95 -4.08 -5.21
CA LEU A 7 6.75 -4.53 -5.92
C LEU A 7 5.56 -3.68 -5.49
N TYR A 8 4.86 -3.09 -6.45
CA TYR A 8 3.68 -2.28 -6.17
C TYR A 8 2.46 -3.19 -5.98
N LEU A 9 1.85 -3.13 -4.80
CA LEU A 9 0.58 -3.79 -4.52
C LEU A 9 -0.54 -2.86 -4.93
N TYR A 10 -1.01 -3.07 -6.13
CA TYR A 10 -1.94 -2.21 -6.83
C TYR A 10 -3.37 -2.71 -6.59
N ASP A 11 -4.25 -1.79 -6.23
CA ASP A 11 -5.69 -2.07 -6.12
C ASP A 11 -6.03 -3.22 -5.14
N LEU A 12 -5.29 -3.33 -4.07
CA LEU A 12 -5.61 -4.32 -3.04
C LEU A 12 -6.82 -3.84 -2.25
N LYS A 13 -8.02 -4.23 -2.71
CA LYS A 13 -9.28 -3.87 -2.08
C LYS A 13 -9.63 -4.90 -1.03
N ILE A 14 -9.65 -4.48 0.23
CA ILE A 14 -9.93 -5.37 1.34
C ILE A 14 -11.26 -4.99 1.96
N THR A 15 -12.27 -5.83 1.78
CA THR A 15 -13.55 -5.67 2.45
C THR A 15 -13.47 -6.20 3.88
N GLY A 16 -14.44 -5.85 4.70
CA GLY A 16 -14.51 -6.36 6.06
C GLY A 16 -14.55 -7.89 6.12
N ALA A 17 -15.24 -8.52 5.18
CA ALA A 17 -15.30 -9.98 5.11
C ALA A 17 -13.94 -10.60 4.84
N TYR A 18 -13.21 -10.06 3.88
CA TYR A 18 -11.87 -10.56 3.56
C TYR A 18 -10.91 -10.34 4.72
N ARG A 19 -11.00 -9.22 5.41
CA ARG A 19 -10.14 -8.97 6.57
C ARG A 19 -10.35 -9.99 7.67
N ARG A 20 -11.61 -10.39 7.92
CA ARG A 20 -11.91 -11.38 8.94
C ARG A 20 -11.34 -12.76 8.61
N HIS A 21 -11.21 -13.08 7.33
CA HIS A 21 -10.66 -14.36 6.88
C HIS A 21 -9.15 -14.31 6.64
N GLY A 22 -8.50 -13.19 6.88
CA GLY A 22 -7.06 -13.05 6.69
C GLY A 22 -6.59 -13.04 5.25
N ILE A 23 -7.50 -12.85 4.29
CA ILE A 23 -7.15 -12.88 2.87
C ILE A 23 -6.19 -11.74 2.51
N GLY A 24 -6.37 -10.55 3.11
CA GLY A 24 -5.47 -9.43 2.88
C GLY A 24 -4.04 -9.75 3.27
N GLY A 25 -3.84 -10.40 4.42
CA GLY A 25 -2.52 -10.83 4.87
C GLY A 25 -1.90 -11.85 3.92
N LEU A 26 -2.71 -12.80 3.42
CA LEU A 26 -2.22 -13.79 2.45
C LEU A 26 -1.78 -13.14 1.15
N LEU A 27 -2.49 -12.12 0.68
CA LEU A 27 -2.12 -11.39 -0.53
C LEU A 27 -0.82 -10.61 -0.34
N ILE A 28 -0.62 -10.00 0.82
CA ILE A 28 0.63 -9.32 1.15
C ILE A 28 1.77 -10.33 1.18
N ASP A 29 1.58 -11.49 1.81
CA ASP A 29 2.61 -12.53 1.88
C ASP A 29 2.97 -13.05 0.48
N ALA A 30 1.97 -13.22 -0.39
CA ALA A 30 2.21 -13.61 -1.79
C ALA A 30 3.03 -12.55 -2.53
N GLY A 31 2.73 -11.27 -2.31
CA GLY A 31 3.51 -10.17 -2.89
C GLY A 31 4.94 -10.16 -2.39
N MET A 32 5.15 -10.40 -1.09
CA MET A 32 6.49 -10.48 -0.50
C MET A 32 7.29 -11.64 -1.12
N LYS A 33 6.65 -12.78 -1.33
CA LYS A 33 7.29 -13.92 -1.98
C LYS A 33 7.72 -13.59 -3.40
N ILE A 34 6.84 -12.96 -4.17
CA ILE A 34 7.16 -12.53 -5.54
C ILE A 34 8.32 -11.54 -5.53
N ALA A 35 8.31 -10.57 -4.62
CA ALA A 35 9.39 -9.60 -4.52
C ALA A 35 10.73 -10.29 -4.25
N ARG A 36 10.74 -11.26 -3.33
CA ARG A 36 11.95 -12.02 -3.00
C ARG A 36 12.45 -12.81 -4.22
N GLU A 37 11.55 -13.49 -4.92
CA GLU A 37 11.90 -14.33 -6.07
C GLU A 37 12.37 -13.51 -7.27
N THR A 38 11.93 -12.26 -7.39
CA THR A 38 12.31 -11.38 -8.52
C THR A 38 13.44 -10.42 -8.18
N GLY A 39 14.05 -10.55 -7.00
CA GLY A 39 15.19 -9.70 -6.62
C GLY A 39 14.82 -8.30 -6.16
N LEU A 40 13.56 -8.06 -5.85
CA LEU A 40 13.13 -6.77 -5.30
C LEU A 40 13.34 -6.75 -3.79
N ILE A 41 13.33 -5.56 -3.19
CA ILE A 41 13.67 -5.40 -1.77
C ILE A 41 12.46 -5.33 -0.85
N GLY A 42 11.26 -5.40 -1.42
CA GLY A 42 10.04 -5.40 -0.63
C GLY A 42 8.82 -5.07 -1.47
N VAL A 43 7.75 -4.71 -0.81
CA VAL A 43 6.50 -4.30 -1.46
C VAL A 43 6.10 -2.90 -0.99
N TYR A 44 5.35 -2.18 -1.80
CA TYR A 44 4.80 -0.89 -1.39
C TYR A 44 3.39 -0.71 -1.95
N THR A 45 2.64 0.20 -1.36
CA THR A 45 1.31 0.56 -1.82
C THR A 45 1.06 2.04 -1.58
N ILE A 46 -0.01 2.54 -2.19
CA ILE A 46 -0.41 3.94 -2.08
C ILE A 46 -1.85 3.97 -1.62
N VAL A 47 -2.15 4.76 -0.58
CA VAL A 47 -3.52 4.98 -0.11
C VAL A 47 -3.77 6.48 0.00
N GLN A 48 -5.04 6.89 -0.19
CA GLN A 48 -5.42 8.27 0.08
C GLN A 48 -5.49 8.50 1.59
N ASP A 49 -5.17 9.71 2.03
CA ASP A 49 -5.13 10.05 3.45
C ASP A 49 -6.51 10.00 4.13
N ASN A 50 -7.60 10.04 3.36
CA ASN A 50 -8.94 9.88 3.90
C ASN A 50 -9.38 8.41 4.03
N ASN A 51 -8.56 7.47 3.59
CA ASN A 51 -8.87 6.03 3.69
C ASN A 51 -8.18 5.43 4.92
N LEU A 52 -8.69 5.79 6.09
CA LEU A 52 -8.08 5.38 7.36
C LEU A 52 -8.12 3.87 7.58
N ALA A 53 -9.16 3.21 7.11
CA ALA A 53 -9.27 1.75 7.28
C ALA A 53 -8.14 1.03 6.54
N ALA A 54 -7.87 1.44 5.30
CA ALA A 54 -6.77 0.86 4.52
C ALA A 54 -5.41 1.18 5.14
N ALA A 55 -5.21 2.43 5.56
CA ALA A 55 -3.95 2.83 6.19
C ALA A 55 -3.68 2.01 7.46
N ARG A 56 -4.68 1.84 8.31
CA ARG A 56 -4.56 1.03 9.53
C ARG A 56 -4.25 -0.43 9.22
N PHE A 57 -4.90 -0.97 8.21
CA PHE A 57 -4.65 -2.35 7.80
C PHE A 57 -3.20 -2.55 7.40
N TYR A 58 -2.66 -1.66 6.57
CA TYR A 58 -1.27 -1.79 6.11
C TYR A 58 -0.30 -1.58 7.26
N LEU A 59 -0.54 -0.62 8.14
CA LEU A 59 0.34 -0.40 9.30
C LEU A 59 0.35 -1.62 10.22
N LYS A 60 -0.80 -2.23 10.47
CA LYS A 60 -0.88 -3.46 11.27
C LYS A 60 -0.20 -4.63 10.57
N SER A 61 -0.13 -4.62 9.26
CA SER A 61 0.52 -5.66 8.47
C SER A 61 2.03 -5.48 8.35
N GLY A 62 2.59 -4.48 9.02
CA GLY A 62 4.03 -4.26 9.04
C GLY A 62 4.55 -3.22 8.05
N PHE A 63 3.66 -2.51 7.36
CA PHE A 63 4.07 -1.42 6.48
C PHE A 63 4.42 -0.19 7.31
N ALA A 64 5.33 0.62 6.80
CA ALA A 64 5.68 1.91 7.38
C ALA A 64 5.45 3.01 6.37
N ILE A 65 5.10 4.21 6.85
CA ILE A 65 4.94 5.36 5.97
C ILE A 65 6.32 5.77 5.47
N GLY A 66 6.48 5.79 4.14
CA GLY A 66 7.75 6.16 3.51
C GLY A 66 7.66 7.40 2.64
N GLY A 67 6.47 7.95 2.45
CA GLY A 67 6.33 9.15 1.64
C GLY A 67 4.91 9.69 1.66
N LEU A 68 4.78 10.94 1.22
CA LEU A 68 3.50 11.63 1.15
C LEU A 68 3.50 12.51 -0.10
N ASN A 69 2.47 12.36 -0.94
CA ASN A 69 2.30 13.22 -2.10
C ASN A 69 1.11 14.15 -1.83
N THR A 70 1.39 15.40 -1.59
CA THR A 70 0.37 16.40 -1.24
C THR A 70 -0.19 17.12 -2.46
N ARG A 71 0.32 16.85 -3.67
CA ARG A 71 -0.02 17.60 -4.89
C ARG A 71 -0.62 16.73 -5.98
N VAL A 72 -0.78 15.42 -5.73
CA VAL A 72 -1.20 14.46 -6.76
C VAL A 72 -2.57 14.79 -7.36
N TYR A 73 -3.44 15.45 -6.58
CA TYR A 73 -4.79 15.79 -7.03
C TYR A 73 -4.97 17.28 -7.33
N ASP A 74 -3.90 18.05 -7.43
CA ASP A 74 -3.98 19.47 -7.76
C ASP A 74 -4.73 19.68 -9.08
N GLY A 75 -5.57 20.70 -9.11
CA GLY A 75 -6.38 21.01 -10.30
C GLY A 75 -7.64 20.18 -10.43
N THR A 76 -7.95 19.32 -9.48
CA THR A 76 -9.15 18.49 -9.45
C THR A 76 -10.03 18.83 -8.25
N SER A 77 -11.25 18.26 -8.20
CA SER A 77 -12.11 18.38 -7.03
C SER A 77 -11.58 17.67 -5.80
N GLN A 78 -10.51 16.88 -5.96
CA GLN A 78 -9.86 16.12 -4.88
C GLN A 78 -8.58 16.80 -4.38
N ALA A 79 -8.38 18.09 -4.67
CA ALA A 79 -7.12 18.79 -4.39
C ALA A 79 -6.73 18.79 -2.90
N ASP A 80 -7.70 18.60 -1.99
CA ASP A 80 -7.45 18.49 -0.55
C ASP A 80 -7.03 17.09 -0.10
N LYS A 81 -6.99 16.13 -1.01
CA LYS A 81 -6.57 14.76 -0.71
C LYS A 81 -5.08 14.60 -0.95
N HIS A 82 -4.47 13.65 -0.25
CA HIS A 82 -3.05 13.34 -0.39
C HIS A 82 -2.86 11.83 -0.51
N ASP A 83 -1.82 11.42 -1.21
CA ASP A 83 -1.44 10.00 -1.26
C ASP A 83 -0.38 9.73 -0.19
N ILE A 84 -0.58 8.64 0.53
CA ILE A 84 0.37 8.13 1.52
C ILE A 84 1.04 6.90 0.93
N TYR A 85 2.36 6.89 0.89
CA TYR A 85 3.16 5.78 0.40
C TYR A 85 3.59 4.91 1.57
N LEU A 86 3.20 3.64 1.53
CA LEU A 86 3.47 2.68 2.59
C LEU A 86 4.37 1.57 2.06
N TYR A 87 5.42 1.24 2.78
CA TYR A 87 6.45 0.30 2.36
C TYR A 87 6.61 -0.83 3.37
N LYS A 88 6.84 -2.03 2.85
CA LYS A 88 7.19 -3.18 3.67
C LYS A 88 8.43 -3.85 3.07
N PRO A 89 9.63 -3.60 3.61
CA PRO A 89 10.85 -4.27 3.18
C PRO A 89 10.82 -5.77 3.51
N LEU A 90 11.56 -6.54 2.73
CA LEU A 90 11.74 -7.97 3.01
C LEU A 90 12.40 -8.22 4.35
#